data_1bbc82c6d5b3a06c4167c1c824b8a308
#
_entry.id   1bbc82c6d5b3a06c4167c1c824b8a308
#
_cell.length_a   1.000
_cell.length_b   1.000
_cell.length_c   1.000
_cell.angle_alpha   90.00
_cell.angle_beta   90.00
_cell.angle_gamma   90.00
#
_symmetry.space_group_name_H-M   'P 1'
#
loop_
_entity.id
_entity.type
_entity.pdbx_description
1 polymer ?
#
loop_
_entity_poly.entity_id
_entity_poly.type
_entity_poly.pdbx_seq_one_letter_code
_entity_poly.pdbx_strand_id
1 'polypeptide(L)'
;MRRLLLNCAVTASLAAPLQAQADREADLLRQLSEAETPEAARRVESELDALWSQSGSAAVDLLLKRGQDALEAGDPEAAIGHLTAALDHAPGFAAARVARAAAYYATNRIGPALDDLREALLLNPNHTEALTGFAVLLEEMGREEGALELFRRVQAMDPQDEAVAEAVRRLAVRLEGTAL
;
A
#
# COMPACT_ATOMS: atom_id res chain seq x y z
N MET A 1 31.51 -28.83 37.18
CA MET A 1 30.85 -27.54 36.97
C MET A 1 31.43 -26.86 35.72
N ARG A 2 30.85 -27.13 34.55
CA ARG A 2 31.26 -26.46 33.30
C ARG A 2 30.29 -26.85 32.19
N ARG A 3 29.13 -26.23 32.13
CA ARG A 3 28.20 -26.21 30.96
C ARG A 3 27.14 -25.16 31.21
N LEU A 4 27.33 -23.97 30.68
CA LEU A 4 26.25 -22.97 30.43
C LEU A 4 26.93 -21.75 29.85
N LEU A 5 27.10 -21.69 28.55
CA LEU A 5 27.28 -20.47 27.74
C LEU A 5 27.34 -20.89 26.25
N LEU A 6 26.20 -21.28 25.70
CA LEU A 6 26.07 -21.38 24.23
C LEU A 6 24.58 -21.30 23.89
N ASN A 7 24.01 -20.11 23.86
CA ASN A 7 22.71 -19.90 23.22
C ASN A 7 22.31 -18.40 23.18
N CYS A 8 23.18 -17.52 22.67
CA CYS A 8 22.81 -16.11 22.46
C CYS A 8 23.26 -15.50 21.10
N ALA A 9 23.67 -16.32 20.13
CA ALA A 9 24.27 -15.78 18.90
C ALA A 9 23.41 -15.93 17.63
N VAL A 10 22.20 -16.54 17.69
CA VAL A 10 21.40 -16.83 16.48
C VAL A 10 20.29 -15.81 16.23
N THR A 11 19.86 -15.06 17.22
CA THR A 11 18.72 -14.10 17.08
C THR A 11 19.10 -12.74 16.48
N ALA A 12 20.36 -12.37 16.48
CA ALA A 12 20.79 -11.06 15.97
C ALA A 12 20.88 -10.96 14.43
N SER A 13 20.94 -12.09 13.72
CA SER A 13 21.23 -12.11 12.27
C SER A 13 19.99 -11.85 11.37
N LEU A 14 18.76 -12.03 11.87
CA LEU A 14 17.53 -11.81 11.11
C LEU A 14 16.90 -10.42 11.35
N ALA A 15 17.25 -9.75 12.43
CA ALA A 15 16.69 -8.43 12.76
C ALA A 15 17.32 -7.29 11.93
N ALA A 16 18.59 -7.42 11.55
CA ALA A 16 19.32 -6.37 10.83
C ALA A 16 18.76 -6.03 9.43
N PRO A 17 18.40 -7.00 8.56
CA PRO A 17 17.81 -6.68 7.26
C PRO A 17 16.41 -6.06 7.36
N LEU A 18 15.60 -6.48 8.32
CA LEU A 18 14.25 -5.93 8.53
C LEU A 18 14.33 -4.48 9.03
N GLN A 19 15.26 -4.18 9.93
CA GLN A 19 15.48 -2.82 10.41
C GLN A 19 15.97 -1.91 9.29
N ALA A 20 16.91 -2.37 8.45
CA ALA A 20 17.41 -1.60 7.32
C ALA A 20 16.29 -1.29 6.28
N GLN A 21 15.35 -2.20 6.08
CA GLN A 21 14.18 -1.96 5.22
C GLN A 21 13.24 -0.91 5.82
N ALA A 22 12.95 -1.00 7.12
CA ALA A 22 12.11 -0.01 7.82
C ALA A 22 12.75 1.38 7.81
N ASP A 23 14.08 1.47 8.03
CA ASP A 23 14.81 2.74 7.98
C ASP A 23 14.79 3.34 6.56
N ARG A 24 14.90 2.49 5.52
CA ARG A 24 14.81 2.93 4.12
C ARG A 24 13.41 3.43 3.76
N GLU A 25 12.36 2.74 4.20
CA GLU A 25 10.98 3.17 4.02
C GLU A 25 10.73 4.53 4.67
N ALA A 26 11.15 4.69 5.93
CA ALA A 26 10.98 5.96 6.66
C ALA A 26 11.72 7.13 5.96
N ASP A 27 12.91 6.87 5.41
CA ASP A 27 13.67 7.87 4.66
C ASP A 27 12.98 8.25 3.34
N LEU A 28 12.45 7.28 2.60
CA LEU A 28 11.70 7.52 1.36
C LEU A 28 10.40 8.28 1.62
N LEU A 29 9.64 7.93 2.65
CA LEU A 29 8.41 8.64 3.02
C LEU A 29 8.69 10.11 3.40
N ARG A 30 9.81 10.36 4.10
CA ARG A 30 10.25 11.72 4.38
C ARG A 30 10.60 12.47 3.09
N GLN A 31 11.38 11.86 2.18
CA GLN A 31 11.72 12.47 0.89
C GLN A 31 10.48 12.75 0.04
N LEU A 32 9.46 11.88 0.08
CA LEU A 32 8.19 12.09 -0.62
C LEU A 32 7.47 13.34 -0.07
N SER A 33 7.38 13.46 1.25
CA SER A 33 6.71 14.60 1.89
C SER A 33 7.46 15.93 1.69
N GLU A 34 8.76 15.89 1.44
CA GLU A 34 9.64 17.05 1.19
C GLU A 34 9.83 17.32 -0.31
N ALA A 35 9.21 16.54 -1.20
CA ALA A 35 9.38 16.71 -2.64
C ALA A 35 8.84 18.07 -3.11
N GLU A 36 9.68 18.85 -3.79
CA GLU A 36 9.32 20.19 -4.26
C GLU A 36 8.65 20.18 -5.65
N THR A 37 8.76 19.07 -6.38
CA THR A 37 8.19 18.93 -7.73
C THR A 37 7.51 17.57 -7.92
N PRO A 38 6.50 17.50 -8.80
CA PRO A 38 5.84 16.22 -9.13
C PRO A 38 6.81 15.17 -9.70
N GLU A 39 7.89 15.61 -10.41
CA GLU A 39 8.90 14.70 -10.94
C GLU A 39 9.77 14.10 -9.83
N ALA A 40 10.06 14.88 -8.77
CA ALA A 40 10.79 14.39 -7.60
C ALA A 40 9.91 13.40 -6.81
N ALA A 41 8.63 13.73 -6.59
CA ALA A 41 7.68 12.85 -5.93
C ALA A 41 7.57 11.50 -6.65
N ARG A 42 7.30 11.49 -7.96
CA ARG A 42 7.18 10.25 -8.76
C ARG A 42 8.42 9.35 -8.69
N ARG A 43 9.63 9.92 -8.60
CA ARG A 43 10.84 9.10 -8.42
C ARG A 43 10.85 8.39 -7.07
N VAL A 44 10.49 9.11 -6.01
CA VAL A 44 10.42 8.53 -4.66
C VAL A 44 9.29 7.50 -4.55
N GLU A 45 8.13 7.76 -5.13
CA GLU A 45 7.03 6.80 -5.22
C GLU A 45 7.48 5.50 -5.89
N SER A 46 8.17 5.60 -7.03
CA SER A 46 8.70 4.42 -7.73
C SER A 46 9.72 3.63 -6.89
N GLU A 47 10.51 4.30 -6.03
CA GLU A 47 11.41 3.62 -5.09
C GLU A 47 10.65 2.96 -3.94
N LEU A 48 9.58 3.58 -3.44
CA LEU A 48 8.68 2.99 -2.43
C LEU A 48 7.98 1.76 -2.99
N ASP A 49 7.43 1.84 -4.19
CA ASP A 49 6.77 0.71 -4.86
C ASP A 49 7.74 -0.45 -5.08
N ALA A 50 8.96 -0.17 -5.52
CA ALA A 50 10.00 -1.18 -5.67
C ALA A 50 10.39 -1.81 -4.32
N LEU A 51 10.40 -1.05 -3.23
CA LEU A 51 10.67 -1.54 -1.88
C LEU A 51 9.52 -2.43 -1.37
N TRP A 52 8.28 -1.97 -1.52
CA TRP A 52 7.09 -2.69 -1.07
C TRP A 52 6.77 -3.92 -1.91
N SER A 53 7.23 -3.98 -3.17
CA SER A 53 7.06 -5.13 -4.08
C SER A 53 8.01 -6.30 -3.79
N GLN A 54 8.82 -6.24 -2.73
CA GLN A 54 9.75 -7.27 -2.34
C GLN A 54 9.17 -8.11 -1.19
N SER A 55 8.74 -9.34 -1.49
CA SER A 55 8.27 -10.29 -0.47
C SER A 55 9.40 -11.05 0.22
N GLY A 56 10.62 -10.97 -0.30
CA GLY A 56 11.75 -11.82 0.08
C GLY A 56 11.80 -13.16 -0.65
N SER A 57 10.87 -13.44 -1.56
CA SER A 57 10.80 -14.63 -2.40
C SER A 57 10.60 -14.26 -3.86
N ALA A 58 11.60 -14.51 -4.69
CA ALA A 58 11.53 -14.21 -6.12
C ALA A 58 10.32 -14.88 -6.84
N ALA A 59 9.85 -16.02 -6.34
CA ALA A 59 8.68 -16.70 -6.90
C ALA A 59 7.39 -15.94 -6.56
N VAL A 60 7.27 -15.39 -5.34
CA VAL A 60 6.13 -14.58 -4.90
C VAL A 60 6.15 -13.23 -5.61
N ASP A 61 7.32 -12.58 -5.72
CA ASP A 61 7.48 -11.32 -6.44
C ASP A 61 7.09 -11.46 -7.93
N LEU A 62 7.40 -12.61 -8.54
CA LEU A 62 6.95 -12.93 -9.91
C LEU A 62 5.43 -13.09 -10.00
N LEU A 63 4.78 -13.66 -8.97
CA LEU A 63 3.31 -13.78 -8.94
C LEU A 63 2.65 -12.40 -8.79
N LEU A 64 3.20 -11.51 -7.95
CA LEU A 64 2.76 -10.12 -7.87
C LEU A 64 2.86 -9.44 -9.24
N LYS A 65 4.03 -9.53 -9.88
CA LYS A 65 4.23 -8.94 -11.20
C LYS A 65 3.22 -9.46 -12.24
N ARG A 66 2.98 -10.77 -12.30
CA ARG A 66 1.98 -11.35 -13.21
C ARG A 66 0.56 -10.85 -12.94
N GLY A 67 0.22 -10.63 -11.66
CA GLY A 67 -1.05 -10.03 -11.28
C GLY A 67 -1.18 -8.60 -11.77
N GLN A 68 -0.14 -7.80 -11.59
CA GLN A 68 -0.08 -6.42 -12.10
C GLN A 68 -0.14 -6.36 -13.63
N ASP A 69 0.67 -7.18 -14.31
CA ASP A 69 0.66 -7.29 -15.78
C ASP A 69 -0.73 -7.68 -16.32
N ALA A 70 -1.45 -8.57 -15.61
CA ALA A 70 -2.83 -8.96 -15.98
C ALA A 70 -3.82 -7.80 -15.77
N LEU A 71 -3.69 -7.00 -14.71
CA LEU A 71 -4.49 -5.79 -14.51
C LEU A 71 -4.26 -4.78 -15.62
N GLU A 72 -3.01 -4.52 -15.99
CA GLU A 72 -2.64 -3.63 -17.09
C GLU A 72 -3.20 -4.13 -18.44
N ALA A 73 -3.25 -5.45 -18.63
CA ALA A 73 -3.84 -6.08 -19.81
C ALA A 73 -5.39 -6.08 -19.81
N GLY A 74 -6.04 -5.60 -18.73
CA GLY A 74 -7.51 -5.60 -18.59
C GLY A 74 -8.10 -6.97 -18.27
N ASP A 75 -7.32 -7.89 -17.69
CA ASP A 75 -7.76 -9.20 -17.22
C ASP A 75 -7.72 -9.30 -15.68
N PRO A 76 -8.68 -8.67 -14.99
CA PRO A 76 -8.71 -8.67 -13.52
C PRO A 76 -8.96 -10.06 -12.92
N GLU A 77 -9.60 -10.99 -13.64
CA GLU A 77 -9.80 -12.35 -13.12
C GLU A 77 -8.48 -13.14 -13.11
N ALA A 78 -7.66 -13.03 -14.14
CA ALA A 78 -6.31 -13.61 -14.13
C ALA A 78 -5.45 -12.96 -13.03
N ALA A 79 -5.57 -11.63 -12.83
CA ALA A 79 -4.89 -10.92 -11.76
C ALA A 79 -5.25 -11.48 -10.39
N ILE A 80 -6.55 -11.66 -10.10
CA ILE A 80 -7.03 -12.26 -8.83
C ILE A 80 -6.40 -13.65 -8.62
N GLY A 81 -6.31 -14.47 -9.68
CA GLY A 81 -5.71 -15.79 -9.61
C GLY A 81 -4.23 -15.74 -9.22
N HIS A 82 -3.42 -14.92 -9.90
CA HIS A 82 -1.99 -14.77 -9.62
C HIS A 82 -1.73 -14.19 -8.22
N LEU A 83 -2.49 -13.15 -7.84
CA LEU A 83 -2.33 -12.47 -6.55
C LEU A 83 -2.81 -13.33 -5.37
N THR A 84 -3.83 -14.16 -5.58
CA THR A 84 -4.25 -15.15 -4.58
C THR A 84 -3.14 -16.18 -4.37
N ALA A 85 -2.54 -16.69 -5.44
CA ALA A 85 -1.40 -17.60 -5.31
C ALA A 85 -0.19 -16.93 -4.61
N ALA A 86 0.06 -15.63 -4.84
CA ALA A 86 1.09 -14.89 -4.11
C ALA A 86 0.79 -14.86 -2.61
N LEU A 87 -0.47 -14.58 -2.22
CA LEU A 87 -0.89 -14.48 -0.83
C LEU A 87 -1.00 -15.84 -0.12
N ASP A 88 -1.25 -16.92 -0.85
CA ASP A 88 -1.18 -18.29 -0.31
C ASP A 88 0.24 -18.64 0.17
N HIS A 89 1.26 -18.13 -0.52
CA HIS A 89 2.67 -18.32 -0.16
C HIS A 89 3.20 -17.25 0.81
N ALA A 90 2.69 -16.03 0.74
CA ALA A 90 3.10 -14.90 1.59
C ALA A 90 1.88 -14.12 2.09
N PRO A 91 1.17 -14.60 3.13
CA PRO A 91 -0.06 -13.96 3.64
C PRO A 91 0.14 -12.53 4.14
N GLY A 92 1.36 -12.17 4.56
CA GLY A 92 1.73 -10.83 5.01
C GLY A 92 2.22 -9.89 3.91
N PHE A 93 1.99 -10.20 2.63
CA PHE A 93 2.49 -9.40 1.52
C PHE A 93 1.49 -8.28 1.16
N ALA A 94 1.68 -7.09 1.73
CA ALA A 94 0.78 -5.95 1.59
C ALA A 94 0.58 -5.55 0.11
N ALA A 95 1.65 -5.46 -0.70
CA ALA A 95 1.54 -5.07 -2.11
C ALA A 95 0.66 -6.03 -2.93
N ALA A 96 0.72 -7.34 -2.66
CA ALA A 96 -0.16 -8.30 -3.34
C ALA A 96 -1.64 -8.13 -2.94
N ARG A 97 -1.91 -7.72 -1.69
CA ARG A 97 -3.28 -7.39 -1.25
C ARG A 97 -3.80 -6.14 -1.95
N VAL A 98 -2.99 -5.10 -2.04
CA VAL A 98 -3.35 -3.84 -2.73
C VAL A 98 -3.67 -4.12 -4.20
N ALA A 99 -2.80 -4.83 -4.89
CA ALA A 99 -3.02 -5.19 -6.29
C ALA A 99 -4.29 -6.08 -6.46
N ARG A 100 -4.55 -7.02 -5.52
CA ARG A 100 -5.76 -7.85 -5.58
C ARG A 100 -7.03 -7.05 -5.27
N ALA A 101 -6.95 -6.08 -4.38
CA ALA A 101 -8.05 -5.16 -4.13
C ALA A 101 -8.41 -4.35 -5.39
N ALA A 102 -7.42 -3.87 -6.15
CA ALA A 102 -7.65 -3.21 -7.44
C ALA A 102 -8.34 -4.15 -8.45
N ALA A 103 -7.93 -5.43 -8.50
CA ALA A 103 -8.58 -6.43 -9.35
C ALA A 103 -10.03 -6.74 -8.91
N TYR A 104 -10.28 -6.83 -7.62
CA TYR A 104 -11.64 -6.97 -7.09
C TYR A 104 -12.50 -5.75 -7.39
N TYR A 105 -11.95 -4.54 -7.25
CA TYR A 105 -12.63 -3.30 -7.62
C TYR A 105 -13.00 -3.29 -9.11
N ALA A 106 -12.08 -3.63 -9.98
CA ALA A 106 -12.31 -3.71 -11.43
C ALA A 106 -13.41 -4.70 -11.82
N THR A 107 -13.69 -5.71 -10.97
CA THR A 107 -14.78 -6.68 -11.15
C THR A 107 -16.03 -6.35 -10.31
N ASN A 108 -16.10 -5.13 -9.74
CA ASN A 108 -17.19 -4.67 -8.87
C ASN A 108 -17.41 -5.53 -7.61
N ARG A 109 -16.34 -6.16 -7.12
CA ARG A 109 -16.33 -6.94 -5.87
C ARG A 109 -15.87 -6.07 -4.70
N ILE A 110 -16.70 -5.10 -4.31
CA ILE A 110 -16.34 -4.06 -3.34
C ILE A 110 -15.98 -4.62 -1.96
N GLY A 111 -16.73 -5.62 -1.45
CA GLY A 111 -16.46 -6.25 -0.15
C GLY A 111 -15.06 -6.85 -0.06
N PRO A 112 -14.67 -7.79 -0.92
CA PRO A 112 -13.32 -8.33 -0.99
C PRO A 112 -12.23 -7.27 -1.20
N ALA A 113 -12.49 -6.22 -2.01
CA ALA A 113 -11.55 -5.11 -2.18
C ALA A 113 -11.28 -4.35 -0.87
N LEU A 114 -12.35 -4.03 -0.12
CA LEU A 114 -12.22 -3.39 1.19
C LEU A 114 -11.48 -4.26 2.21
N ASP A 115 -11.73 -5.57 2.21
CA ASP A 115 -11.05 -6.48 3.14
C ASP A 115 -9.55 -6.55 2.84
N ASP A 116 -9.17 -6.66 1.57
CA ASP A 116 -7.75 -6.67 1.18
C ASP A 116 -7.06 -5.33 1.49
N LEU A 117 -7.70 -4.19 1.24
CA LEU A 117 -7.13 -2.86 1.58
C LEU A 117 -6.98 -2.69 3.09
N ARG A 118 -7.95 -3.13 3.88
CA ARG A 118 -7.85 -3.09 5.35
C ARG A 118 -6.68 -3.91 5.85
N GLU A 119 -6.55 -5.14 5.38
CA GLU A 119 -5.45 -6.02 5.74
C GLU A 119 -4.09 -5.47 5.27
N ALA A 120 -4.03 -4.88 4.08
CA ALA A 120 -2.82 -4.21 3.59
C ALA A 120 -2.39 -3.07 4.53
N LEU A 121 -3.33 -2.25 5.00
CA LEU A 121 -3.06 -1.14 5.92
C LEU A 121 -2.73 -1.58 7.34
N LEU A 122 -3.16 -2.78 7.77
CA LEU A 122 -2.70 -3.38 9.02
C LEU A 122 -1.24 -3.84 8.91
N LEU A 123 -0.81 -4.30 7.74
CA LEU A 123 0.55 -4.76 7.46
C LEU A 123 1.50 -3.58 7.19
N ASN A 124 1.07 -2.62 6.38
CA ASN A 124 1.81 -1.39 6.09
C ASN A 124 0.86 -0.18 6.18
N PRO A 125 0.82 0.50 7.32
CA PRO A 125 -0.04 1.68 7.51
C PRO A 125 0.28 2.86 6.59
N ASN A 126 1.46 2.90 6.00
CA ASN A 126 1.94 3.99 5.16
C ASN A 126 1.86 3.70 3.66
N HIS A 127 1.23 2.60 3.27
CA HIS A 127 1.07 2.26 1.86
C HIS A 127 0.12 3.25 1.18
N THR A 128 0.66 4.21 0.44
CA THR A 128 -0.09 5.33 -0.16
C THR A 128 -1.21 4.87 -1.08
N GLU A 129 -0.92 3.89 -1.95
CA GLU A 129 -1.93 3.30 -2.85
C GLU A 129 -3.07 2.61 -2.09
N ALA A 130 -2.76 1.90 -0.99
CA ALA A 130 -3.80 1.29 -0.14
C ALA A 130 -4.68 2.34 0.54
N LEU A 131 -4.09 3.43 1.04
CA LEU A 131 -4.83 4.54 1.64
C LEU A 131 -5.73 5.21 0.62
N THR A 132 -5.21 5.49 -0.58
CA THR A 132 -5.95 6.12 -1.68
C THR A 132 -7.09 5.22 -2.15
N GLY A 133 -6.83 3.94 -2.40
CA GLY A 133 -7.86 2.98 -2.81
C GLY A 133 -8.95 2.82 -1.76
N PHE A 134 -8.59 2.79 -0.47
CA PHE A 134 -9.58 2.70 0.60
C PHE A 134 -10.41 3.98 0.71
N ALA A 135 -9.80 5.16 0.53
CA ALA A 135 -10.51 6.44 0.50
C ALA A 135 -11.53 6.51 -0.66
N VAL A 136 -11.14 6.07 -1.85
CA VAL A 136 -12.04 6.01 -3.01
C VAL A 136 -13.25 5.13 -2.71
N LEU A 137 -13.04 3.93 -2.18
CA LEU A 137 -14.15 3.03 -1.85
C LEU A 137 -15.07 3.60 -0.76
N LEU A 138 -14.51 4.29 0.25
CA LEU A 138 -15.32 4.97 1.26
C LEU A 138 -16.16 6.09 0.65
N GLU A 139 -15.60 6.91 -0.27
CA GLU A 139 -16.35 7.96 -0.96
C GLU A 139 -17.50 7.37 -1.78
N GLU A 140 -17.27 6.29 -2.55
CA GLU A 140 -18.32 5.62 -3.33
C GLU A 140 -19.42 5.02 -2.45
N MET A 141 -19.09 4.64 -1.23
CA MET A 141 -20.05 4.17 -0.23
C MET A 141 -20.79 5.29 0.51
N GLY A 142 -20.54 6.56 0.16
CA GLY A 142 -21.11 7.74 0.83
C GLY A 142 -20.53 8.02 2.22
N ARG A 143 -19.36 7.44 2.55
CA ARG A 143 -18.66 7.65 3.82
C ARG A 143 -17.61 8.75 3.67
N GLU A 144 -18.09 9.93 3.33
CA GLU A 144 -17.27 11.06 2.87
C GLU A 144 -16.29 11.58 3.94
N GLU A 145 -16.67 11.59 5.23
CA GLU A 145 -15.77 12.00 6.31
C GLU A 145 -14.55 11.07 6.42
N GLY A 146 -14.79 9.75 6.36
CA GLY A 146 -13.71 8.76 6.40
C GLY A 146 -12.82 8.83 5.17
N ALA A 147 -13.40 9.06 3.99
CA ALA A 147 -12.64 9.25 2.76
C ALA A 147 -11.76 10.51 2.84
N LEU A 148 -12.30 11.63 3.32
CA LEU A 148 -11.56 12.88 3.50
C LEU A 148 -10.39 12.73 4.47
N GLU A 149 -10.57 12.00 5.57
CA GLU A 149 -9.50 11.74 6.54
C GLU A 149 -8.33 10.98 5.88
N LEU A 150 -8.63 9.93 5.12
CA LEU A 150 -7.60 9.15 4.42
C LEU A 150 -6.91 9.95 3.31
N PHE A 151 -7.65 10.69 2.49
CA PHE A 151 -7.05 11.54 1.46
C PHE A 151 -6.16 12.63 2.07
N ARG A 152 -6.54 13.24 3.19
CA ARG A 152 -5.68 14.20 3.91
C ARG A 152 -4.39 13.55 4.42
N ARG A 153 -4.47 12.29 4.84
CA ARG A 153 -3.30 11.54 5.25
C ARG A 153 -2.36 11.29 4.06
N VAL A 154 -2.89 10.88 2.90
CA VAL A 154 -2.07 10.73 1.67
C VAL A 154 -1.49 12.08 1.26
N GLN A 155 -2.28 13.16 1.26
CA GLN A 155 -1.79 14.51 0.92
C GLN A 155 -0.65 14.99 1.83
N ALA A 156 -0.65 14.59 3.10
CA ALA A 156 0.45 14.91 4.00
C ALA A 156 1.71 14.10 3.70
N MET A 157 1.57 12.90 3.14
CA MET A 157 2.68 12.03 2.73
C MET A 157 3.22 12.41 1.35
N ASP A 158 2.35 12.79 0.43
CA ASP A 158 2.66 13.28 -0.91
C ASP A 158 1.89 14.56 -1.23
N PRO A 159 2.48 15.72 -0.95
CA PRO A 159 1.87 17.02 -1.27
C PRO A 159 1.80 17.32 -2.78
N GLN A 160 2.52 16.56 -3.62
CA GLN A 160 2.56 16.75 -5.07
C GLN A 160 1.50 15.94 -5.83
N ASP A 161 0.74 15.06 -5.14
CA ASP A 161 -0.38 14.35 -5.75
C ASP A 161 -1.59 15.28 -5.94
N GLU A 162 -1.72 15.80 -7.17
CA GLU A 162 -2.81 16.71 -7.54
C GLU A 162 -4.18 16.03 -7.51
N ALA A 163 -4.27 14.74 -7.78
CA ALA A 163 -5.53 14.00 -7.75
C ALA A 163 -6.05 13.88 -6.32
N VAL A 164 -5.18 13.57 -5.37
CA VAL A 164 -5.50 13.55 -3.95
C VAL A 164 -5.84 14.95 -3.44
N ALA A 165 -5.08 15.97 -3.82
CA ALA A 165 -5.37 17.36 -3.45
C ALA A 165 -6.76 17.81 -3.96
N GLU A 166 -7.15 17.43 -5.16
CA GLU A 166 -8.48 17.70 -5.71
C GLU A 166 -9.58 16.96 -4.96
N ALA A 167 -9.36 15.66 -4.63
CA ALA A 167 -10.31 14.89 -3.82
C ALA A 167 -10.54 15.53 -2.44
N VAL A 168 -9.47 15.98 -1.77
CA VAL A 168 -9.56 16.70 -0.49
C VAL A 168 -10.40 17.97 -0.62
N ARG A 169 -10.11 18.82 -1.64
CA ARG A 169 -10.88 20.06 -1.87
C ARG A 169 -12.35 19.76 -2.13
N ARG A 170 -12.64 18.81 -3.00
CA ARG A 170 -14.00 18.42 -3.39
C ARG A 170 -14.81 17.93 -2.19
N LEU A 171 -14.24 17.02 -1.39
CA LEU A 171 -14.91 16.47 -0.21
C LEU A 171 -15.08 17.49 0.90
N ALA A 172 -14.09 18.35 1.15
CA ALA A 172 -14.18 19.41 2.15
C ALA A 172 -15.36 20.36 1.86
N VAL A 173 -15.48 20.85 0.62
CA VAL A 173 -16.59 21.72 0.20
C VAL A 173 -17.94 21.02 0.33
N ARG A 174 -18.03 19.75 -0.03
CA ARG A 174 -19.28 18.97 0.06
C ARG A 174 -19.74 18.81 1.51
N LEU A 175 -18.82 18.48 2.41
CA LEU A 175 -19.12 18.30 3.83
C LEU A 175 -19.46 19.62 4.55
N GLU A 176 -18.81 20.73 4.19
CA GLU A 176 -19.16 22.06 4.71
C GLU A 176 -20.56 22.49 4.23
N GLY A 177 -20.92 22.20 3.00
CA GLY A 177 -22.26 22.52 2.45
C GLY A 177 -23.39 21.68 3.02
N THR A 178 -23.13 20.50 3.58
CA THR A 178 -24.13 19.65 4.24
C THR A 178 -24.33 20.00 5.73
N ALA A 179 -23.46 20.82 6.32
CA ALA A 179 -23.54 21.24 7.72
C ALA A 179 -24.46 22.46 7.97
N LEU A 180 -25.07 23.01 6.91
CA LEU A 180 -26.05 24.13 6.95
C LEU A 180 -27.47 23.63 6.77
#